data_6f018c0b33bd57fe2180fd32d09f750f
#
_entry.id   6f018c0b33bd57fe2180fd32d09f750f
#
_cell.length_a   1.000
_cell.length_b   1.000
_cell.length_c   1.000
_cell.angle_alpha   90.00
_cell.angle_beta   90.00
_cell.angle_gamma   90.00
#
_symmetry.space_group_name_H-M   'P 1'
#
loop_
_entity.id
_entity.type
_entity.pdbx_description
1 polymer ?
#
loop_
_entity_poly.entity_id
_entity_poly.type
_entity_poly.pdbx_seq_one_letter_code
_entity_poly.pdbx_strand_id
1 'polypeptide(L)'
;AEVDVRISLPDGSVQSAPAGATALDVAASIGPRLAKDAIAAKVDGKLVDTAFKLEKDCTLSIITTQSPEAAEILRHSAAHLMAQAVQRLXXXXVKLWVVPPLMEGRYGFYYDMDLEHRIGEEDLRKLEAEMERIAKEDLKPERIELPVEEAVKLMEKADQPYKVELIRKFGVPVVSFYRQGDFIDLCEGPHVPRTGVFGGVKLMAVTGAYLHGNQDEKMLQRVYGCA
;
A
#
# COMPACT_ATOMS: atom_id res chain seq x y z
N ALA A 1 15.45 -10.99 30.77
CA ALA A 1 15.15 -9.57 31.09
C ALA A 1 14.70 -8.86 29.83
N GLU A 2 13.58 -8.17 29.90
CA GLU A 2 13.08 -7.36 28.79
C GLU A 2 14.06 -6.20 28.56
N VAL A 3 14.45 -6.01 27.32
CA VAL A 3 15.35 -4.92 26.94
C VAL A 3 14.48 -3.76 26.46
N ASP A 4 14.72 -2.58 26.99
CA ASP A 4 14.04 -1.37 26.52
C ASP A 4 14.87 -0.69 25.45
N VAL A 5 14.19 -0.03 24.54
CA VAL A 5 14.83 0.81 23.53
C VAL A 5 14.53 2.26 23.83
N ARG A 6 15.47 3.13 23.46
CA ARG A 6 15.32 4.58 23.64
C ARG A 6 14.84 5.18 22.33
N ILE A 7 13.78 5.95 22.42
CA ILE A 7 13.12 6.52 21.23
C ILE A 7 13.19 8.03 21.35
N SER A 8 13.90 8.65 20.42
CA SER A 8 14.03 10.11 20.37
C SER A 8 12.95 10.69 19.49
N LEU A 9 12.16 11.60 20.02
CA LEU A 9 11.01 12.20 19.34
C LEU A 9 11.37 13.57 18.76
N PRO A 10 10.58 14.07 17.80
CA PRO A 10 10.95 15.33 17.13
C PRO A 10 11.05 16.54 18.04
N ASP A 11 10.34 16.55 19.17
CA ASP A 11 10.40 17.67 20.10
C ASP A 11 11.63 17.62 21.00
N GLY A 12 12.51 16.66 20.80
CA GLY A 12 13.72 16.49 21.59
C GLY A 12 13.57 15.59 22.81
N SER A 13 12.35 15.17 23.12
CA SER A 13 12.13 14.27 24.26
C SER A 13 12.57 12.86 23.92
N VAL A 14 12.88 12.07 24.95
CA VAL A 14 13.28 10.68 24.81
C VAL A 14 12.32 9.84 25.63
N GLN A 15 11.88 8.74 25.03
CA GLN A 15 10.91 7.85 25.66
C GLN A 15 11.44 6.43 25.58
N SER A 16 11.21 5.64 26.63
CA SER A 16 11.57 4.23 26.63
C SER A 16 10.37 3.39 26.24
N ALA A 17 10.62 2.29 25.55
CA ALA A 17 9.58 1.31 25.23
C ALA A 17 10.23 -0.07 25.16
N PRO A 18 9.47 -1.14 25.42
CA PRO A 18 10.05 -2.48 25.28
C PRO A 18 10.47 -2.73 23.84
N ALA A 19 11.60 -3.40 23.67
CA ALA A 19 12.03 -3.79 22.32
C ALA A 19 10.93 -4.63 21.67
N GLY A 20 10.60 -4.28 20.42
CA GLY A 20 9.50 -4.95 19.72
C GLY A 20 8.19 -4.19 19.78
N ALA A 21 8.10 -3.12 20.60
CA ALA A 21 6.93 -2.24 20.53
C ALA A 21 6.83 -1.64 19.15
N THR A 22 5.60 -1.44 18.68
CA THR A 22 5.40 -0.86 17.35
C THR A 22 5.39 0.67 17.42
N ALA A 23 5.57 1.29 16.25
CA ALA A 23 5.44 2.74 16.17
C ALA A 23 4.05 3.18 16.66
N LEU A 24 3.02 2.40 16.36
CA LEU A 24 1.67 2.70 16.83
C LEU A 24 1.58 2.63 18.36
N ASP A 25 2.24 1.64 18.97
CA ASP A 25 2.28 1.54 20.44
C ASP A 25 2.84 2.81 21.05
N VAL A 26 3.92 3.34 20.46
CA VAL A 26 4.52 4.58 20.98
C VAL A 26 3.59 5.76 20.76
N ALA A 27 2.94 5.84 19.60
CA ALA A 27 1.96 6.91 19.34
C ALA A 27 0.85 6.88 20.39
N ALA A 28 0.35 5.68 20.70
CA ALA A 28 -0.70 5.53 21.69
C ALA A 28 -0.26 5.95 23.10
N SER A 29 1.01 5.68 23.44
CA SER A 29 1.54 6.10 24.73
C SER A 29 1.68 7.62 24.83
N ILE A 30 1.83 8.31 23.70
CA ILE A 30 1.89 9.77 23.68
C ILE A 30 0.47 10.34 23.81
N GLY A 31 -0.49 9.77 23.10
CA GLY A 31 -1.87 10.22 23.23
C GLY A 31 -2.80 9.46 22.30
N PRO A 32 -4.08 9.31 22.71
CA PRO A 32 -5.03 8.53 21.88
C PRO A 32 -5.34 9.20 20.54
N ARG A 33 -5.31 10.53 20.49
CA ARG A 33 -5.56 11.21 19.23
C ARG A 33 -4.44 10.99 18.23
N LEU A 34 -3.20 11.02 18.71
CA LEU A 34 -2.06 10.76 17.82
C LEU A 34 -2.14 9.34 17.25
N ALA A 35 -2.48 8.37 18.09
CA ALA A 35 -2.63 6.99 17.63
C ALA A 35 -3.73 6.87 16.60
N LYS A 36 -4.85 7.57 16.82
CA LYS A 36 -5.98 7.52 15.90
C LYS A 36 -5.64 8.13 14.54
N ASP A 37 -4.87 9.22 14.55
CA ASP A 37 -4.55 9.96 13.32
C ASP A 37 -3.30 9.41 12.62
N ALA A 38 -2.58 8.48 13.22
CA ALA A 38 -1.34 7.95 12.66
C ALA A 38 -1.62 7.14 11.40
N ILE A 39 -0.87 7.39 10.33
CA ILE A 39 -0.97 6.60 9.10
C ILE A 39 0.33 5.92 8.73
N ALA A 40 1.44 6.37 9.30
CA ALA A 40 2.76 5.76 9.07
C ALA A 40 3.71 6.34 10.10
N ALA A 41 4.99 6.01 9.97
CA ALA A 41 6.01 6.56 10.85
C ALA A 41 7.33 6.71 10.07
N LYS A 42 8.21 7.55 10.59
CA LYS A 42 9.60 7.61 10.14
C LYS A 42 10.49 7.10 11.26
N VAL A 43 11.26 6.08 10.97
CA VAL A 43 12.22 5.52 11.92
C VAL A 43 13.62 5.75 11.33
N ASP A 44 14.42 6.55 12.03
CA ASP A 44 15.73 6.96 11.55
C ASP A 44 15.67 7.51 10.12
N GLY A 45 14.62 8.29 9.85
CA GLY A 45 14.43 8.94 8.57
C GLY A 45 13.75 8.11 7.49
N LYS A 46 13.47 6.84 7.75
CA LYS A 46 12.87 5.95 6.77
C LYS A 46 11.39 5.77 7.05
N LEU A 47 10.55 5.91 6.02
CA LEU A 47 9.11 5.69 6.15
C LEU A 47 8.79 4.22 6.33
N VAL A 48 7.99 3.92 7.35
CA VAL A 48 7.58 2.55 7.68
C VAL A 48 6.11 2.56 8.10
N ASP A 49 5.53 1.36 8.17
CA ASP A 49 4.16 1.19 8.66
C ASP A 49 4.04 1.49 10.14
N THR A 50 2.83 1.79 10.60
CA THR A 50 2.60 1.96 12.03
C THR A 50 2.86 0.67 12.81
N ALA A 51 2.76 -0.48 12.15
CA ALA A 51 3.01 -1.77 12.78
C ALA A 51 4.50 -2.15 12.83
N PHE A 52 5.37 -1.30 12.33
CA PHE A 52 6.83 -1.56 12.33
C PHE A 52 7.32 -1.68 13.77
N LYS A 53 8.08 -2.74 14.05
CA LYS A 53 8.59 -3.01 15.39
C LYS A 53 9.90 -2.29 15.63
N LEU A 54 9.99 -1.62 16.77
CA LEU A 54 11.16 -0.87 17.18
C LEU A 54 12.04 -1.78 18.02
N GLU A 55 13.11 -2.29 17.43
CA GLU A 55 13.95 -3.30 18.08
C GLU A 55 15.25 -2.71 18.64
N LYS A 56 15.56 -1.47 18.32
CA LYS A 56 16.79 -0.82 18.79
C LYS A 56 16.53 0.66 18.99
N ASP A 57 17.45 1.32 19.68
CA ASP A 57 17.38 2.78 19.88
C ASP A 57 17.25 3.46 18.52
N CYS A 58 16.35 4.45 18.42
CA CYS A 58 16.05 5.07 17.15
C CYS A 58 15.43 6.44 17.35
N THR A 59 15.35 7.21 16.25
CA THR A 59 14.50 8.39 16.19
C THR A 59 13.16 7.96 15.60
N LEU A 60 12.09 8.59 16.05
CA LEU A 60 10.75 8.26 15.60
C LEU A 60 9.94 9.53 15.39
N SER A 61 9.27 9.61 14.25
CA SER A 61 8.32 10.66 13.95
C SER A 61 7.05 10.00 13.43
N ILE A 62 5.91 10.36 14.00
CA ILE A 62 4.62 9.79 13.60
C ILE A 62 4.06 10.62 12.44
N ILE A 63 3.67 9.94 11.37
CA ILE A 63 3.07 10.59 10.20
C ILE A 63 1.55 10.52 10.38
N THR A 64 0.92 11.70 10.34
CA THR A 64 -0.54 11.78 10.46
C THR A 64 -1.13 12.34 9.17
N THR A 65 -2.44 12.45 9.12
CA THR A 65 -3.11 13.01 7.94
C THR A 65 -2.68 14.46 7.67
N GLN A 66 -2.11 15.14 8.66
CA GLN A 66 -1.62 16.51 8.49
C GLN A 66 -0.18 16.60 8.00
N SER A 67 0.51 15.46 7.94
CA SER A 67 1.93 15.44 7.56
C SER A 67 2.09 15.58 6.05
N PRO A 68 3.21 16.17 5.59
CA PRO A 68 3.43 16.29 4.14
C PRO A 68 3.45 14.97 3.39
N GLU A 69 3.92 13.90 4.04
CA GLU A 69 4.01 12.59 3.41
C GLU A 69 2.66 11.88 3.26
N ALA A 70 1.61 12.41 3.91
CA ALA A 70 0.33 11.71 4.00
C ALA A 70 -0.31 11.47 2.63
N ALA A 71 -0.28 12.47 1.76
CA ALA A 71 -0.98 12.38 0.48
C ALA A 71 -0.44 11.23 -0.37
N GLU A 72 0.87 11.06 -0.41
CA GLU A 72 1.47 10.01 -1.21
C GLU A 72 1.11 8.63 -0.67
N ILE A 73 1.15 8.47 0.66
CA ILE A 73 0.80 7.19 1.28
C ILE A 73 -0.67 6.86 1.02
N LEU A 74 -1.55 7.83 1.18
CA LEU A 74 -2.99 7.63 0.93
C LEU A 74 -3.26 7.27 -0.52
N ARG A 75 -2.61 7.96 -1.46
CA ARG A 75 -2.78 7.68 -2.89
C ARG A 75 -2.33 6.28 -3.24
N HIS A 76 -1.17 5.87 -2.73
CA HIS A 76 -0.65 4.55 -2.99
C HIS A 76 -1.58 3.47 -2.45
N SER A 77 -2.07 3.66 -1.22
CA SER A 77 -3.00 2.70 -0.62
C SER A 77 -4.36 2.72 -1.32
N ALA A 78 -4.79 3.88 -1.84
CA ALA A 78 -6.03 3.95 -2.62
C ALA A 78 -5.90 3.14 -3.90
N ALA A 79 -4.73 3.17 -4.55
CA ALA A 79 -4.52 2.36 -5.75
C ALA A 79 -4.65 0.87 -5.45
N HIS A 80 -4.13 0.42 -4.30
CA HIS A 80 -4.27 -0.96 -3.89
C HIS A 80 -5.72 -1.31 -3.55
N LEU A 81 -6.44 -0.39 -2.92
CA LEU A 81 -7.86 -0.57 -2.64
C LEU A 81 -8.63 -0.78 -3.94
N MET A 82 -8.32 0.01 -4.96
CA MET A 82 -8.95 -0.12 -6.26
C MET A 82 -8.60 -1.46 -6.92
N ALA A 83 -7.34 -1.87 -6.87
CA ALA A 83 -6.94 -3.15 -7.46
C ALA A 83 -7.66 -4.31 -6.80
N GLN A 84 -7.84 -4.25 -5.48
CA GLN A 84 -8.61 -5.27 -4.76
C GLN A 84 -10.06 -5.29 -5.24
N ALA A 85 -10.66 -4.11 -5.42
CA ALA A 85 -12.05 -4.03 -5.91
C ALA A 85 -12.16 -4.63 -7.31
N VAL A 86 -11.21 -4.34 -8.18
CA VAL A 86 -11.22 -4.92 -9.53
C VAL A 86 -11.13 -6.44 -9.47
N GLN A 87 -10.26 -6.97 -8.64
CA GLN A 87 -10.14 -8.42 -8.50
C GLN A 87 -11.42 -9.05 -7.98
N ARG A 88 -12.09 -8.42 -7.06
CA ARG A 88 -13.35 -8.93 -6.54
C ARG A 88 -14.46 -8.94 -7.59
N LEU A 89 -14.52 -7.93 -8.40
CA LEU A 89 -15.58 -7.83 -9.41
C LEU A 89 -15.28 -8.51 -10.71
N UNK A 90 -14.13 -8.45 -11.03
CA UNK A 90 -13.75 -9.01 -12.31
C UNK A 90 -13.19 -10.38 -12.11
N UNK A 91 -13.45 -10.95 -10.99
CA UNK A 91 -12.99 -12.25 -10.75
C UNK A 91 -11.54 -12.39 -11.02
N UNK A 92 -10.94 -13.10 -10.91
CA UNK A 92 -9.64 -13.50 -11.03
C UNK A 92 -8.98 -13.31 -12.37
N UNK A 93 -9.53 -12.93 -13.20
CA UNK A 93 -8.94 -12.73 -14.45
C UNK A 93 -8.16 -11.44 -14.61
N VAL A 94 -7.81 -10.84 -13.66
CA VAL A 94 -7.09 -9.56 -13.75
C VAL A 94 -5.62 -9.80 -13.46
N LYS A 95 -4.73 -9.34 -14.38
CA LYS A 95 -3.28 -9.38 -14.15
C LYS A 95 -2.84 -7.97 -13.80
N LEU A 96 -2.19 -7.82 -12.67
CA LEU A 96 -1.77 -6.50 -12.17
C LEU A 96 -0.36 -6.19 -12.66
N TRP A 97 -0.14 -4.96 -13.14
CA TRP A 97 1.20 -4.53 -13.56
C TRP A 97 1.84 -3.76 -12.42
N VAL A 98 1.67 -2.46 -12.38
CA VAL A 98 2.41 -1.68 -11.39
C VAL A 98 1.69 -0.38 -11.05
N VAL A 99 1.88 0.05 -9.80
CA VAL A 99 1.52 1.39 -9.33
C VAL A 99 2.82 2.18 -9.27
N PRO A 100 2.91 3.30 -9.95
CA PRO A 100 4.14 4.09 -9.85
C PRO A 100 4.33 4.64 -8.44
N PRO A 101 5.57 4.78 -8.01
CA PRO A 101 5.84 5.34 -6.68
C PRO A 101 5.43 6.80 -6.54
N LEU A 102 5.46 7.54 -7.65
CA LEU A 102 5.06 8.94 -7.66
C LEU A 102 3.88 9.12 -8.60
N MET A 103 2.84 9.73 -8.09
CA MET A 103 1.65 10.02 -8.87
C MET A 103 1.68 11.46 -9.29
N GLU A 104 2.07 11.69 -10.53
CA GLU A 104 2.10 13.04 -11.09
C GLU A 104 0.90 13.26 -11.98
N GLY A 105 0.49 14.49 -12.08
CA GLY A 105 -0.51 14.89 -13.02
C GLY A 105 -1.84 15.22 -12.40
N ARG A 106 -2.86 15.12 -13.22
CA ARG A 106 -4.19 15.60 -12.91
C ARG A 106 -4.91 14.75 -11.86
N TYR A 107 -4.63 13.46 -11.86
CA TYR A 107 -5.35 12.52 -11.00
C TYR A 107 -4.47 12.07 -9.85
N GLY A 108 -5.09 11.65 -8.74
CA GLY A 108 -4.36 11.34 -7.54
C GLY A 108 -3.59 10.03 -7.58
N PHE A 109 -4.16 8.99 -8.22
CA PHE A 109 -3.51 7.70 -8.31
C PHE A 109 -3.97 6.95 -9.55
N TYR A 110 -3.22 5.92 -9.95
CA TYR A 110 -3.67 5.01 -10.99
C TYR A 110 -3.02 3.64 -10.82
N TYR A 111 -3.56 2.66 -11.55
CA TYR A 111 -3.01 1.31 -11.58
C TYR A 111 -3.23 0.76 -12.98
N ASP A 112 -2.19 0.14 -13.53
CA ASP A 112 -2.25 -0.48 -14.86
C ASP A 112 -2.57 -1.96 -14.69
N MET A 113 -3.59 -2.42 -15.42
CA MET A 113 -4.10 -3.78 -15.27
C MET A 113 -4.38 -4.39 -16.62
N ASP A 114 -4.19 -5.71 -16.70
CA ASP A 114 -4.49 -6.49 -17.89
C ASP A 114 -5.71 -7.34 -17.62
N LEU A 115 -6.81 -7.04 -18.28
CA LEU A 115 -8.03 -7.83 -18.17
C LEU A 115 -8.79 -7.73 -19.50
N GLU A 116 -9.54 -8.78 -19.84
CA GLU A 116 -10.26 -8.82 -21.10
C GLU A 116 -11.44 -7.85 -21.13
N HIS A 117 -12.16 -7.76 -20.02
CA HIS A 117 -13.30 -6.87 -19.95
C HIS A 117 -12.85 -5.42 -20.09
N ARG A 118 -13.46 -4.69 -20.99
CA ARG A 118 -13.15 -3.27 -21.17
C ARG A 118 -13.94 -2.47 -20.12
N ILE A 119 -13.21 -1.77 -19.26
CA ILE A 119 -13.80 -1.00 -18.18
C ILE A 119 -14.43 0.27 -18.75
N GLY A 120 -15.73 0.45 -18.50
CA GLY A 120 -16.46 1.63 -18.94
C GLY A 120 -16.94 2.47 -17.76
N GLU A 121 -17.66 3.55 -18.08
CA GLU A 121 -18.18 4.48 -17.08
C GLU A 121 -18.97 3.78 -15.98
N GLU A 122 -19.86 2.87 -16.41
CA GLU A 122 -20.71 2.16 -15.47
C GLU A 122 -19.89 1.31 -14.52
N ASP A 123 -18.81 0.69 -15.05
CA ASP A 123 -17.94 -0.13 -14.23
C ASP A 123 -17.23 0.71 -13.17
N LEU A 124 -16.86 1.95 -13.51
CA LEU A 124 -16.21 2.82 -12.53
C LEU A 124 -17.10 3.05 -11.31
N ARG A 125 -18.41 3.22 -11.54
CA ARG A 125 -19.33 3.41 -10.41
C ARG A 125 -19.44 2.15 -9.56
N LYS A 126 -19.47 0.97 -10.21
CA LYS A 126 -19.48 -0.30 -9.49
C LYS A 126 -18.20 -0.51 -8.68
N LEU A 127 -17.08 -0.14 -9.27
CA LEU A 127 -15.79 -0.24 -8.57
C LEU A 127 -15.75 0.67 -7.36
N GLU A 128 -16.26 1.90 -7.49
CA GLU A 128 -16.32 2.82 -6.36
C GLU A 128 -17.13 2.22 -5.21
N ALA A 129 -18.27 1.60 -5.54
CA ALA A 129 -19.11 0.97 -4.52
C ALA A 129 -18.38 -0.17 -3.83
N GLU A 130 -17.62 -0.96 -4.60
CA GLU A 130 -16.86 -2.07 -4.01
C GLU A 130 -15.72 -1.55 -3.15
N MET A 131 -15.05 -0.48 -3.58
CA MET A 131 -14.00 0.14 -2.78
C MET A 131 -14.57 0.64 -1.45
N GLU A 132 -15.76 1.19 -1.48
CA GLU A 132 -16.42 1.64 -0.25
C GLU A 132 -16.71 0.47 0.67
N ARG A 133 -17.16 -0.66 0.11
CA ARG A 133 -17.39 -1.87 0.91
C ARG A 133 -16.10 -2.35 1.58
N ILE A 134 -15.00 -2.37 0.82
CA ILE A 134 -13.71 -2.80 1.37
C ILE A 134 -13.26 -1.84 2.47
N ALA A 135 -13.44 -0.54 2.27
CA ALA A 135 -13.09 0.45 3.28
C ALA A 135 -13.87 0.18 4.58
N LYS A 136 -15.16 -0.15 4.44
CA LYS A 136 -15.99 -0.43 5.62
C LYS A 136 -15.62 -1.73 6.31
N GLU A 137 -15.00 -2.68 5.59
CA GLU A 137 -14.49 -3.90 6.23
C GLU A 137 -13.34 -3.58 7.18
N ASP A 138 -12.72 -2.43 7.03
CA ASP A 138 -11.67 -1.93 7.91
C ASP A 138 -10.52 -2.92 8.02
N LEU A 139 -10.03 -3.38 6.88
CA LEU A 139 -8.94 -4.35 6.80
C LEU A 139 -7.62 -3.71 7.18
N LYS A 140 -6.74 -4.50 7.78
CA LYS A 140 -5.41 -4.05 8.17
C LYS A 140 -4.38 -4.58 7.17
N PRO A 141 -3.80 -3.74 6.31
CA PRO A 141 -2.74 -4.20 5.43
C PRO A 141 -1.57 -4.73 6.24
N GLU A 142 -1.09 -5.91 5.89
CA GLU A 142 -0.03 -6.58 6.63
C GLU A 142 1.17 -6.77 5.71
N ARG A 143 2.33 -6.25 6.12
CA ARG A 143 3.56 -6.38 5.36
C ARG A 143 4.19 -7.75 5.60
N ILE A 144 4.58 -8.40 4.51
CA ILE A 144 5.16 -9.74 4.54
C ILE A 144 6.43 -9.71 3.71
N GLU A 145 7.51 -10.27 4.23
CA GLU A 145 8.76 -10.42 3.48
C GLU A 145 8.97 -11.88 3.13
N LEU A 146 9.33 -12.14 1.89
CA LEU A 146 9.57 -13.51 1.41
C LEU A 146 10.87 -13.58 0.62
N PRO A 147 11.60 -14.69 0.73
CA PRO A 147 12.69 -14.94 -0.20
C PRO A 147 12.15 -14.97 -1.64
N VAL A 148 12.98 -14.53 -2.57
CA VAL A 148 12.56 -14.38 -3.97
C VAL A 148 11.91 -15.64 -4.53
N GLU A 149 12.48 -16.82 -4.27
CA GLU A 149 11.90 -18.04 -4.84
C GLU A 149 10.51 -18.34 -4.29
N GLU A 150 10.28 -18.05 -3.01
CA GLU A 150 8.94 -18.21 -2.44
C GLU A 150 7.98 -17.14 -2.99
N ALA A 151 8.47 -15.94 -3.19
CA ALA A 151 7.66 -14.85 -3.75
C ALA A 151 7.22 -15.18 -5.16
N VAL A 152 8.12 -15.74 -5.98
CA VAL A 152 7.79 -16.14 -7.34
C VAL A 152 6.70 -17.22 -7.32
N LYS A 153 6.84 -18.22 -6.45
CA LYS A 153 5.83 -19.28 -6.35
C LYS A 153 4.48 -18.73 -5.95
N LEU A 154 4.48 -17.78 -5.01
CA LEU A 154 3.23 -17.14 -4.57
C LEU A 154 2.54 -16.42 -5.73
N MET A 155 3.31 -15.66 -6.52
CA MET A 155 2.74 -14.92 -7.63
C MET A 155 2.33 -15.82 -8.79
N GLU A 156 3.04 -16.93 -9.00
CA GLU A 156 2.63 -17.92 -9.99
C GLU A 156 1.30 -18.55 -9.60
N LYS A 157 1.15 -18.90 -8.32
CA LYS A 157 -0.08 -19.50 -7.83
C LYS A 157 -1.25 -18.50 -7.92
N ALA A 158 -0.97 -17.21 -7.73
CA ALA A 158 -1.98 -16.16 -7.84
C ALA A 158 -2.24 -15.74 -9.29
N ASP A 159 -1.54 -16.36 -10.24
CA ASP A 159 -1.65 -16.06 -11.67
C ASP A 159 -1.36 -14.59 -11.96
N GLN A 160 -0.21 -14.12 -11.43
CA GLN A 160 0.25 -12.76 -11.62
C GLN A 160 1.61 -12.75 -12.33
N PRO A 161 1.64 -13.02 -13.64
CA PRO A 161 2.91 -13.16 -14.36
C PRO A 161 3.72 -11.86 -14.42
N TYR A 162 3.07 -10.71 -14.44
CA TYR A 162 3.81 -9.44 -14.47
C TYR A 162 4.54 -9.21 -13.15
N LYS A 163 3.97 -9.67 -12.03
CA LYS A 163 4.65 -9.55 -10.74
C LYS A 163 5.85 -10.49 -10.68
N VAL A 164 5.75 -11.68 -11.28
CA VAL A 164 6.90 -12.57 -11.38
C VAL A 164 8.04 -11.89 -12.16
N GLU A 165 7.70 -11.27 -13.27
CA GLU A 165 8.67 -10.53 -14.08
C GLU A 165 9.36 -9.43 -13.25
N LEU A 166 8.59 -8.66 -12.49
CA LEU A 166 9.14 -7.60 -11.64
C LEU A 166 10.07 -8.14 -10.58
N ILE A 167 9.67 -9.23 -9.91
CA ILE A 167 10.50 -9.83 -8.86
C ILE A 167 11.84 -10.26 -9.42
N ARG A 168 11.84 -10.94 -10.58
CA ARG A 168 13.08 -11.37 -11.22
C ARG A 168 13.96 -10.19 -11.60
N LYS A 169 13.33 -9.10 -12.04
CA LYS A 169 14.05 -7.91 -12.50
C LYS A 169 14.72 -7.16 -11.35
N PHE A 170 14.15 -7.21 -10.15
CA PHE A 170 14.71 -6.47 -9.01
C PHE A 170 16.09 -6.95 -8.62
N GLY A 171 16.40 -8.24 -8.78
CA GLY A 171 17.72 -8.77 -8.48
C GLY A 171 18.10 -8.72 -7.02
N VAL A 172 17.12 -8.82 -6.13
CA VAL A 172 17.35 -8.80 -4.68
C VAL A 172 16.96 -10.16 -4.08
N PRO A 173 17.52 -10.51 -2.91
CA PRO A 173 17.21 -11.83 -2.33
C PRO A 173 15.87 -11.94 -1.64
N VAL A 174 15.31 -10.80 -1.19
CA VAL A 174 14.06 -10.76 -0.43
C VAL A 174 13.20 -9.64 -0.98
N VAL A 175 11.89 -9.89 -1.12
CA VAL A 175 10.94 -8.86 -1.53
C VAL A 175 9.79 -8.81 -0.54
N SER A 176 9.03 -7.73 -0.57
CA SER A 176 7.91 -7.54 0.34
C SER A 176 6.59 -7.49 -0.41
N PHE A 177 5.55 -7.91 0.32
CA PHE A 177 4.16 -7.88 -0.14
C PHE A 177 3.31 -7.25 0.94
N TYR A 178 2.12 -6.81 0.57
CA TYR A 178 1.08 -6.44 1.53
C TYR A 178 -0.13 -7.33 1.31
N ARG A 179 -0.58 -7.94 2.39
CA ARG A 179 -1.83 -8.72 2.40
C ARG A 179 -2.92 -7.84 2.99
N GLN A 180 -4.05 -7.77 2.29
CA GLN A 180 -5.18 -6.95 2.69
C GLN A 180 -6.45 -7.76 2.47
N GLY A 181 -6.88 -8.49 3.51
CA GLY A 181 -7.96 -9.43 3.34
C GLY A 181 -7.59 -10.51 2.32
N ASP A 182 -8.42 -10.67 1.30
CA ASP A 182 -8.20 -11.66 0.24
C ASP A 182 -7.28 -11.15 -0.87
N PHE A 183 -6.70 -9.97 -0.72
CA PHE A 183 -5.85 -9.34 -1.73
C PHE A 183 -4.39 -9.37 -1.24
N ILE A 184 -3.47 -9.67 -2.15
CA ILE A 184 -2.04 -9.59 -1.86
C ILE A 184 -1.34 -8.97 -3.06
N ASP A 185 -0.43 -8.04 -2.80
CA ASP A 185 0.30 -7.38 -3.88
C ASP A 185 1.75 -7.11 -3.46
N LEU A 186 2.61 -7.16 -4.46
CA LEU A 186 4.04 -6.86 -4.32
C LEU A 186 4.19 -5.36 -4.06
N CYS A 187 4.81 -4.99 -2.95
CA CYS A 187 4.92 -3.59 -2.59
C CYS A 187 5.90 -3.40 -1.43
N GLU A 188 6.69 -2.33 -1.50
CA GLU A 188 7.60 -2.00 -0.41
C GLU A 188 6.89 -1.27 0.74
N GLY A 189 5.83 -0.56 0.44
CA GLY A 189 5.11 0.23 1.42
C GLY A 189 5.72 1.60 1.64
N PRO A 190 5.32 2.31 2.70
CA PRO A 190 4.32 1.88 3.67
C PRO A 190 2.88 2.02 3.16
N HIS A 191 1.96 1.37 3.85
CA HIS A 191 0.53 1.47 3.57
C HIS A 191 -0.18 2.03 4.79
N VAL A 192 -1.40 2.53 4.57
CA VAL A 192 -2.24 2.99 5.66
C VAL A 192 -2.47 1.85 6.65
N PRO A 193 -2.74 2.17 7.93
CA PRO A 193 -2.90 1.10 8.94
C PRO A 193 -4.18 0.30 8.78
N ARG A 194 -5.20 0.85 8.12
CA ARG A 194 -6.46 0.15 7.90
C ARG A 194 -7.23 0.82 6.77
N THR A 195 -8.02 0.03 6.06
CA THR A 195 -8.77 0.56 4.91
C THR A 195 -9.86 1.53 5.35
N GLY A 196 -10.25 1.48 6.62
CA GLY A 196 -11.27 2.39 7.14
C GLY A 196 -10.86 3.86 7.14
N VAL A 197 -9.58 4.17 6.88
CA VAL A 197 -9.17 5.59 6.77
C VAL A 197 -9.78 6.27 5.54
N PHE A 198 -10.21 5.49 4.55
CA PHE A 198 -10.74 6.08 3.32
C PHE A 198 -12.20 6.48 3.51
N GLY A 199 -12.47 7.78 3.34
CA GLY A 199 -13.83 8.31 3.45
C GLY A 199 -14.57 8.29 2.13
N GLY A 200 -13.88 8.54 1.06
CA GLY A 200 -14.49 8.49 -0.27
C GLY A 200 -13.42 8.47 -1.32
N VAL A 201 -13.58 7.59 -2.31
CA VAL A 201 -12.65 7.49 -3.41
C VAL A 201 -13.45 7.67 -4.70
N LYS A 202 -12.95 8.51 -5.59
CA LYS A 202 -13.60 8.79 -6.86
C LYS A 202 -12.74 8.26 -7.99
N LEU A 203 -13.32 7.46 -8.86
CA LEU A 203 -12.62 6.98 -10.06
C LEU A 203 -12.97 7.91 -11.21
N MET A 204 -11.96 8.36 -11.93
CA MET A 204 -12.09 9.48 -12.85
C MET A 204 -12.08 9.07 -14.32
N ALA A 205 -11.24 8.09 -14.67
CA ALA A 205 -11.05 7.80 -16.09
C ALA A 205 -10.35 6.45 -16.28
N VAL A 206 -10.50 5.91 -17.48
CA VAL A 206 -9.76 4.74 -17.93
C VAL A 206 -9.10 5.10 -19.24
N THR A 207 -7.81 4.82 -19.38
CA THR A 207 -7.09 5.03 -20.64
C THR A 207 -6.27 3.78 -20.94
N GLY A 208 -5.72 3.72 -22.16
CA GLY A 208 -4.78 2.68 -22.51
C GLY A 208 -3.37 3.04 -22.07
N ALA A 209 -2.60 2.04 -21.74
CA ALA A 209 -1.19 2.21 -21.40
C ALA A 209 -0.45 0.97 -21.89
N TYR A 210 0.63 1.16 -22.64
CA TYR A 210 1.38 0.01 -23.17
C TYR A 210 2.26 -0.61 -22.09
N LEU A 211 2.26 -1.95 -22.03
CA LEU A 211 3.14 -2.69 -21.14
C LEU A 211 4.59 -2.28 -21.40
N HIS A 212 5.34 -2.00 -20.34
CA HIS A 212 6.73 -1.51 -20.40
C HIS A 212 6.85 -0.16 -21.13
N GLY A 213 5.74 0.53 -21.36
CA GLY A 213 5.76 1.77 -22.12
C GLY A 213 6.09 1.58 -23.59
N ASN A 214 6.01 0.37 -24.09
CA ASN A 214 6.41 0.01 -25.45
C ASN A 214 5.18 -0.22 -26.31
N GLN A 215 5.01 0.62 -27.34
CA GLN A 215 3.83 0.55 -28.20
C GLN A 215 3.71 -0.76 -28.98
N ASP A 216 4.78 -1.55 -29.04
CA ASP A 216 4.76 -2.86 -29.70
C ASP A 216 4.31 -3.97 -28.76
N GLU A 217 4.05 -3.66 -27.50
CA GLU A 217 3.62 -4.65 -26.52
C GLU A 217 2.15 -4.47 -26.19
N LYS A 218 1.64 -5.34 -25.32
CA LYS A 218 0.22 -5.38 -24.99
C LYS A 218 -0.27 -4.07 -24.38
N MET A 219 -1.46 -3.64 -24.75
CA MET A 219 -2.08 -2.47 -24.15
C MET A 219 -2.85 -2.89 -22.89
N LEU A 220 -2.52 -2.24 -21.78
CA LEU A 220 -3.18 -2.43 -20.50
C LEU A 220 -4.24 -1.35 -20.32
N GLN A 221 -5.08 -1.52 -19.32
CA GLN A 221 -6.05 -0.49 -18.93
C GLN A 221 -5.51 0.23 -17.73
N ARG A 222 -5.46 1.55 -17.81
CA ARG A 222 -5.00 2.41 -16.72
C ARG A 222 -6.21 3.09 -16.12
N VAL A 223 -6.50 2.76 -14.86
CA VAL A 223 -7.63 3.36 -14.15
C VAL A 223 -7.11 4.41 -13.20
N TYR A 224 -7.67 5.61 -13.30
CA TYR A 224 -7.27 6.77 -12.50
C TYR A 224 -8.31 7.10 -11.45
N GLY A 225 -7.85 7.63 -10.32
CA GLY A 225 -8.78 8.07 -9.28
C GLY A 225 -8.19 9.14 -8.39
N CYS A 226 -9.03 9.60 -7.48
CA CYS A 226 -8.68 10.56 -6.43
C CYS A 226 -9.18 10.03 -5.10
N ALA A 227 -8.44 10.33 -4.06
CA ALA A 227 -8.82 9.92 -2.71
C ALA A 227 -8.86 11.11 -1.77
#